data_1cf78cdeb262f378f62d744ab9d26861
#
_entry.id   1cf78cdeb262f378f62d744ab9d26861
#
_cell.length_a   1.000
_cell.length_b   1.000
_cell.length_c   1.000
_cell.angle_alpha   90.00
_cell.angle_beta   90.00
_cell.angle_gamma   90.00
#
_symmetry.space_group_name_H-M   'P 1'
#
loop_
_entity.id
_entity.type
_entity.pdbx_description
1 polymer ?
#
loop_
_entity_poly.entity_id
_entity_poly.type
_entity_poly.pdbx_seq_one_letter_code
_entity_poly.pdbx_strand_id
1 'polypeptide(L)'
;PPPPPPPPPPPPPPFFFHAQHAIPDPLWSRGLGDVYKRQVKREETLLLRVGYYKQLLTVISKTIKQKNKQTRLIVKIACIKSGLMEKETPNENLTPVTAASLSKKHILGIENMPILEINALLERANYFANQPKATFSTILANYTVLNIFFENSTRTRVSFELAAKRLGASLLNISISGSSVKKGETLIDTATTLNAMRPDILVVRHHSSGAPSLLSQHVDAAVINAGDGRHEHPTQALLDALTIKRTLGRIAGLKIAICGDINNSRVARSNMYLLSALGADVRFVSPSTLVSPFFSDIGIPIFTDMEQGIAGCEIVMMLRLQTERMEGREAPSQREYFQLFGLDSYKLQKAAPDALIMHPGPMNRGVEIDSKIADDNNKSLIRTQVELGVATRMACLEAVAGVKL
;
A
#
# COMPACT_ATOMS: atom_id res chain seq x y z
N PRO A 1 -3.60 -29.99 55.36
CA PRO A 1 -3.45 -29.90 53.94
C PRO A 1 -4.75 -29.43 53.28
N PRO A 2 -4.71 -28.64 52.19
CA PRO A 2 -5.90 -28.18 51.49
C PRO A 2 -6.67 -29.37 50.87
N PRO A 3 -7.99 -29.30 50.74
CA PRO A 3 -8.78 -30.38 50.12
C PRO A 3 -8.40 -30.60 48.67
N PRO A 4 -8.53 -31.83 48.14
CA PRO A 4 -8.21 -32.13 46.77
C PRO A 4 -9.16 -31.38 45.78
N PRO A 5 -8.70 -31.05 44.57
CA PRO A 5 -9.53 -30.40 43.56
C PRO A 5 -10.69 -31.30 43.10
N PRO A 6 -11.83 -30.74 42.68
CA PRO A 6 -12.96 -31.51 42.20
C PRO A 6 -12.61 -32.25 40.87
N PRO A 7 -13.24 -33.40 40.62
CA PRO A 7 -13.00 -34.16 39.38
C PRO A 7 -13.49 -33.39 38.14
N PRO A 8 -12.88 -33.62 36.96
CA PRO A 8 -13.29 -32.99 35.71
C PRO A 8 -14.70 -33.44 35.29
N PRO A 9 -15.45 -32.58 34.56
CA PRO A 9 -16.78 -32.94 34.08
C PRO A 9 -16.70 -34.07 33.04
N PRO A 10 -17.75 -34.91 32.96
CA PRO A 10 -17.79 -36.02 31.99
C PRO A 10 -17.84 -35.51 30.56
N PRO A 11 -17.31 -36.25 29.58
CA PRO A 11 -17.35 -35.86 28.16
C PRO A 11 -18.80 -35.85 27.63
N PRO A 12 -19.10 -35.02 26.65
CA PRO A 12 -20.43 -34.96 26.04
C PRO A 12 -20.74 -36.28 25.29
N PRO A 13 -22.00 -36.67 25.22
CA PRO A 13 -22.39 -37.93 24.54
C PRO A 13 -22.14 -37.84 23.03
N PRO A 14 -21.84 -38.97 22.36
CA PRO A 14 -21.62 -38.98 20.93
C PRO A 14 -22.93 -38.71 20.17
N PHE A 15 -22.84 -37.86 19.17
CA PHE A 15 -23.95 -37.58 18.25
C PHE A 15 -24.18 -38.82 17.35
N PHE A 16 -25.33 -39.50 17.51
CA PHE A 16 -25.81 -40.47 16.54
C PHE A 16 -26.61 -39.77 15.43
N PHE A 17 -26.11 -39.84 14.22
CA PHE A 17 -26.90 -39.49 13.01
C PHE A 17 -27.90 -40.60 12.72
N HIS A 18 -29.17 -40.37 12.95
CA HIS A 18 -30.23 -41.19 12.37
C HIS A 18 -30.53 -40.69 10.94
N ALA A 19 -30.16 -41.50 9.96
CA ALA A 19 -30.68 -41.37 8.60
C ALA A 19 -32.11 -41.86 8.57
N GLN A 20 -33.07 -40.94 8.40
CA GLN A 20 -34.38 -41.21 7.76
C GLN A 20 -35.23 -39.93 7.75
N HIS A 21 -35.39 -39.36 6.60
CA HIS A 21 -36.66 -39.03 5.93
C HIS A 21 -36.33 -38.15 4.72
N ALA A 22 -36.83 -38.56 3.56
CA ALA A 22 -36.76 -37.80 2.30
C ALA A 22 -37.28 -36.38 2.52
N ILE A 23 -36.44 -35.39 2.34
CA ILE A 23 -36.83 -34.00 2.34
C ILE A 23 -37.54 -33.74 1.00
N PRO A 24 -38.81 -33.25 0.98
CA PRO A 24 -39.45 -32.86 -0.27
C PRO A 24 -38.68 -31.70 -0.90
N ASP A 25 -38.56 -31.74 -2.23
CA ASP A 25 -37.88 -30.72 -3.06
C ASP A 25 -38.27 -29.29 -2.63
N PRO A 26 -37.31 -28.44 -2.30
CA PRO A 26 -37.60 -27.08 -1.85
C PRO A 26 -38.22 -26.25 -3.01
N LEU A 27 -39.25 -25.50 -2.70
CA LEU A 27 -40.00 -24.61 -3.62
C LEU A 27 -39.17 -23.60 -4.43
N TRP A 28 -37.86 -23.46 -4.14
CA TRP A 28 -36.93 -22.58 -4.88
C TRP A 28 -36.41 -23.21 -6.19
N SER A 29 -36.51 -24.52 -6.39
CA SER A 29 -36.05 -25.17 -7.64
C SER A 29 -36.89 -24.78 -8.87
N ARG A 30 -38.15 -24.36 -8.67
CA ARG A 30 -39.04 -23.92 -9.78
C ARG A 30 -38.75 -22.50 -10.28
N GLY A 31 -38.08 -21.64 -9.47
CA GLY A 31 -37.75 -20.27 -9.84
C GLY A 31 -36.44 -20.15 -10.65
N LEU A 32 -35.50 -21.10 -10.51
CA LEU A 32 -34.20 -21.06 -11.18
C LEU A 32 -34.26 -21.23 -12.70
N GLY A 33 -35.20 -22.04 -13.19
CA GLY A 33 -35.43 -22.24 -14.63
C GLY A 33 -35.82 -20.98 -15.37
N ASP A 34 -36.67 -20.16 -14.76
CA ASP A 34 -37.15 -18.90 -15.37
C ASP A 34 -36.13 -17.77 -15.30
N VAL A 35 -35.31 -17.76 -14.26
CA VAL A 35 -34.19 -16.81 -14.14
C VAL A 35 -33.10 -17.12 -15.19
N TYR A 36 -32.78 -18.41 -15.38
CA TYR A 36 -31.81 -18.86 -16.38
C TYR A 36 -32.30 -18.57 -17.80
N LYS A 37 -33.55 -18.84 -18.14
CA LYS A 37 -34.12 -18.51 -19.45
C LYS A 37 -34.16 -16.99 -19.73
N ARG A 38 -34.40 -16.16 -18.72
CA ARG A 38 -34.30 -14.70 -18.84
C ARG A 38 -32.89 -14.21 -19.02
N GLN A 39 -31.92 -14.86 -18.40
CA GLN A 39 -30.50 -14.53 -18.51
C GLN A 39 -29.96 -14.88 -19.90
N VAL A 40 -30.23 -16.08 -20.41
CA VAL A 40 -29.85 -16.51 -21.77
C VAL A 40 -30.49 -15.59 -22.84
N LYS A 41 -31.78 -15.24 -22.71
CA LYS A 41 -32.43 -14.32 -23.65
C LYS A 41 -31.86 -12.89 -23.57
N ARG A 42 -31.36 -12.47 -22.43
CA ARG A 42 -30.66 -11.20 -22.26
C ARG A 42 -29.29 -11.22 -22.94
N GLU A 43 -28.55 -12.32 -22.83
CA GLU A 43 -27.21 -12.48 -23.47
C GLU A 43 -27.35 -12.58 -24.99
N GLU A 44 -28.31 -13.30 -25.54
CA GLU A 44 -28.58 -13.33 -26.98
C GLU A 44 -28.95 -11.94 -27.53
N THR A 45 -29.75 -11.17 -26.81
CA THR A 45 -30.08 -9.78 -27.20
C THR A 45 -28.86 -8.86 -27.11
N LEU A 46 -27.95 -9.11 -26.16
CA LEU A 46 -26.70 -8.37 -26.02
C LEU A 46 -25.73 -8.70 -27.17
N LEU A 47 -25.60 -9.97 -27.53
CA LEU A 47 -24.75 -10.45 -28.64
C LEU A 47 -25.22 -9.91 -30.00
N LEU A 48 -26.51 -9.85 -30.26
CA LEU A 48 -27.08 -9.23 -31.48
C LEU A 48 -26.80 -7.72 -31.54
N ARG A 49 -26.90 -7.01 -30.40
CA ARG A 49 -26.51 -5.59 -30.30
C ARG A 49 -25.01 -5.38 -30.54
N VAL A 50 -24.17 -6.21 -29.96
CA VAL A 50 -22.70 -6.17 -30.16
C VAL A 50 -22.33 -6.42 -31.62
N GLY A 51 -22.97 -7.37 -32.30
CA GLY A 51 -22.77 -7.64 -33.72
C GLY A 51 -23.12 -6.45 -34.61
N TYR A 52 -24.25 -5.79 -34.35
CA TYR A 52 -24.68 -4.59 -35.09
C TYR A 52 -23.71 -3.42 -34.88
N TYR A 53 -23.25 -3.20 -33.65
CA TYR A 53 -22.26 -2.14 -33.34
C TYR A 53 -20.88 -2.44 -33.91
N LYS A 54 -20.44 -3.71 -33.98
CA LYS A 54 -19.17 -4.06 -34.66
C LYS A 54 -19.20 -3.72 -36.17
N GLN A 55 -20.31 -3.96 -36.84
CA GLN A 55 -20.48 -3.55 -38.24
C GLN A 55 -20.48 -2.03 -38.38
N LEU A 56 -21.18 -1.32 -37.53
CA LEU A 56 -21.23 0.15 -37.54
C LEU A 56 -19.84 0.77 -37.30
N LEU A 57 -19.07 0.25 -36.33
CA LEU A 57 -17.69 0.68 -36.03
C LEU A 57 -16.74 0.39 -37.19
N THR A 58 -16.93 -0.70 -37.90
CA THR A 58 -16.10 -1.03 -39.09
C THR A 58 -16.35 -0.05 -40.24
N VAL A 59 -17.61 0.34 -40.45
CA VAL A 59 -17.98 1.37 -41.43
C VAL A 59 -17.43 2.72 -41.06
N ILE A 60 -17.59 3.13 -39.79
CA ILE A 60 -17.08 4.39 -39.26
C ILE A 60 -15.54 4.43 -39.34
N SER A 61 -14.86 3.33 -38.99
CA SER A 61 -13.39 3.20 -39.09
C SER A 61 -12.85 3.35 -40.50
N LYS A 62 -13.57 2.80 -41.52
CA LYS A 62 -13.20 2.98 -42.94
C LYS A 62 -13.37 4.42 -43.38
N THR A 63 -14.40 5.12 -42.87
CA THR A 63 -14.67 6.54 -43.23
C THR A 63 -13.68 7.49 -42.58
N ILE A 64 -13.19 7.17 -41.35
CA ILE A 64 -12.26 8.00 -40.55
C ILE A 64 -10.81 7.89 -41.07
N LYS A 65 -10.44 6.82 -41.79
CA LYS A 65 -9.09 6.72 -42.37
C LYS A 65 -8.75 7.85 -43.33
N GLN A 66 -9.73 8.63 -43.75
CA GLN A 66 -9.57 9.76 -44.70
C GLN A 66 -9.60 11.17 -44.11
N LYS A 67 -9.89 11.40 -42.81
CA LYS A 67 -9.94 12.76 -42.21
C LYS A 67 -9.43 12.83 -40.78
N ASN A 68 -8.41 13.66 -40.61
CA ASN A 68 -7.84 14.44 -39.50
C ASN A 68 -7.88 13.93 -38.02
N LYS A 69 -6.73 14.18 -37.32
CA LYS A 69 -6.43 13.86 -35.89
C LYS A 69 -7.51 14.27 -34.89
N GLN A 70 -8.22 15.38 -35.14
CA GLN A 70 -9.27 15.90 -34.27
C GLN A 70 -10.54 15.02 -34.21
N THR A 71 -10.91 14.42 -35.31
CA THR A 71 -12.09 13.53 -35.38
C THR A 71 -11.84 12.21 -34.60
N ARG A 72 -10.59 11.74 -34.55
CA ARG A 72 -10.21 10.57 -33.73
C ARG A 72 -10.39 10.81 -32.24
N LEU A 73 -10.12 12.01 -31.75
CA LEU A 73 -10.26 12.37 -30.34
C LEU A 73 -11.74 12.41 -29.92
N ILE A 74 -12.60 12.99 -30.76
CA ILE A 74 -14.04 13.12 -30.50
C ILE A 74 -14.71 11.73 -30.46
N VAL A 75 -14.36 10.81 -31.35
CA VAL A 75 -14.90 9.44 -31.37
C VAL A 75 -14.41 8.66 -30.16
N LYS A 76 -13.16 8.82 -29.75
CA LYS A 76 -12.62 8.19 -28.52
C LYS A 76 -13.34 8.66 -27.27
N ILE A 77 -13.64 9.95 -27.15
CA ILE A 77 -14.39 10.53 -26.03
C ILE A 77 -15.87 10.07 -26.03
N ALA A 78 -16.49 9.95 -27.21
CA ALA A 78 -17.86 9.45 -27.33
C ALA A 78 -17.98 7.97 -26.94
N CYS A 79 -17.02 7.13 -27.31
CA CYS A 79 -16.97 5.71 -26.92
C CYS A 79 -16.75 5.51 -25.41
N ILE A 80 -15.97 6.37 -24.78
CA ILE A 80 -15.73 6.35 -23.32
C ILE A 80 -17.05 6.72 -22.56
N LYS A 81 -17.79 7.72 -23.08
CA LYS A 81 -19.04 8.16 -22.44
C LYS A 81 -20.21 7.21 -22.61
N SER A 82 -20.19 6.34 -23.61
CA SER A 82 -21.26 5.37 -23.89
C SER A 82 -21.06 4.01 -23.23
N GLY A 83 -20.01 3.80 -22.43
CA GLY A 83 -19.72 2.54 -21.74
C GLY A 83 -19.39 1.36 -22.68
N LEU A 84 -19.12 1.63 -23.96
CA LEU A 84 -18.86 0.65 -25.01
C LEU A 84 -17.39 0.27 -25.18
N MET A 85 -16.49 0.80 -24.34
CA MET A 85 -15.14 0.22 -24.22
C MET A 85 -15.19 -0.96 -23.27
N GLU A 86 -15.05 -2.16 -23.83
CA GLU A 86 -14.67 -3.36 -23.08
C GLU A 86 -13.49 -3.04 -22.17
N LYS A 87 -13.47 -3.65 -20.98
CA LYS A 87 -12.24 -3.73 -20.18
C LYS A 87 -11.12 -4.13 -21.12
N GLU A 88 -10.14 -3.27 -21.26
CA GLU A 88 -8.95 -3.59 -22.06
C GLU A 88 -8.46 -4.96 -21.61
N THR A 89 -8.48 -5.93 -22.51
CA THR A 89 -7.68 -7.16 -22.34
C THR A 89 -6.26 -6.73 -22.07
N PRO A 90 -5.52 -7.39 -21.18
CA PRO A 90 -4.14 -7.05 -20.88
C PRO A 90 -3.40 -6.86 -22.21
N ASN A 91 -2.81 -5.69 -22.41
CA ASN A 91 -2.16 -5.32 -23.66
C ASN A 91 -0.92 -6.23 -23.83
N GLU A 92 -1.01 -7.22 -24.69
CA GLU A 92 0.06 -8.21 -24.98
C GLU A 92 1.35 -7.56 -25.53
N ASN A 93 1.36 -6.25 -25.75
CA ASN A 93 2.49 -5.47 -26.25
C ASN A 93 3.14 -4.55 -25.18
N LEU A 94 3.01 -4.85 -23.89
CA LEU A 94 3.88 -4.21 -22.91
C LEU A 94 5.29 -4.77 -23.09
N THR A 95 6.18 -3.96 -23.68
CA THR A 95 7.63 -4.22 -23.60
C THR A 95 7.96 -4.52 -22.15
N PRO A 96 8.66 -5.62 -21.85
CA PRO A 96 8.98 -5.99 -20.47
C PRO A 96 9.69 -4.80 -19.81
N VAL A 97 9.06 -4.22 -18.80
CA VAL A 97 9.71 -3.18 -17.99
C VAL A 97 10.85 -3.88 -17.28
N THR A 98 12.09 -3.52 -17.60
CA THR A 98 13.28 -4.11 -17.00
C THR A 98 13.29 -3.90 -15.49
N ALA A 99 13.96 -4.79 -14.76
CA ALA A 99 14.18 -4.63 -13.33
C ALA A 99 14.80 -3.27 -13.03
N ALA A 100 14.36 -2.61 -11.95
CA ALA A 100 14.95 -1.35 -11.53
C ALA A 100 16.41 -1.57 -11.13
N SER A 101 17.34 -0.86 -11.77
CA SER A 101 18.75 -0.89 -11.39
C SER A 101 18.99 0.15 -10.31
N LEU A 102 19.62 -0.24 -9.22
CA LEU A 102 20.02 0.63 -8.13
C LEU A 102 21.53 0.90 -8.18
N SER A 103 21.93 2.13 -7.88
CA SER A 103 23.34 2.51 -7.71
C SER A 103 23.95 1.96 -6.40
N LYS A 104 23.08 1.68 -5.43
CA LYS A 104 23.46 1.12 -4.11
C LYS A 104 22.80 -0.24 -3.93
N LYS A 105 23.51 -1.15 -3.24
CA LYS A 105 23.06 -2.51 -2.91
C LYS A 105 21.82 -2.54 -2.02
N HIS A 106 21.58 -1.49 -1.25
CA HIS A 106 20.58 -1.46 -0.18
C HIS A 106 19.52 -0.39 -0.44
N ILE A 107 18.30 -0.58 0.11
CA ILE A 107 17.26 0.45 0.19
C ILE A 107 17.12 0.85 1.66
N LEU A 108 17.86 1.85 2.10
CA LEU A 108 17.93 2.28 3.51
C LEU A 108 17.02 3.48 3.80
N GLY A 109 16.79 4.35 2.81
CA GLY A 109 15.98 5.56 2.90
C GLY A 109 15.65 6.10 1.52
N ILE A 110 14.84 7.16 1.50
CA ILE A 110 14.48 7.92 0.30
C ILE A 110 15.38 9.14 0.15
N GLU A 111 15.78 9.71 1.26
CA GLU A 111 16.68 10.86 1.29
C GLU A 111 17.87 10.61 0.41
N ASN A 112 18.36 11.13 -0.49
CA ASN A 112 19.51 10.82 -1.37
C ASN A 112 19.31 9.64 -2.33
N MET A 113 18.07 9.14 -2.54
CA MET A 113 17.82 8.20 -3.62
C MET A 113 17.66 8.97 -4.94
N PRO A 114 18.40 8.61 -6.01
CA PRO A 114 18.27 9.27 -7.30
C PRO A 114 16.83 9.20 -7.86
N ILE A 115 16.35 10.30 -8.44
CA ILE A 115 14.98 10.36 -9.02
C ILE A 115 14.78 9.30 -10.10
N LEU A 116 15.82 8.97 -10.86
CA LEU A 116 15.76 7.91 -11.88
C LEU A 116 15.47 6.54 -11.24
N GLU A 117 16.10 6.22 -10.11
CA GLU A 117 15.87 4.98 -9.38
C GLU A 117 14.47 4.95 -8.77
N ILE A 118 14.01 6.06 -8.19
CA ILE A 118 12.64 6.22 -7.69
C ILE A 118 11.63 5.92 -8.81
N ASN A 119 11.80 6.55 -9.98
CA ASN A 119 10.89 6.34 -11.11
C ASN A 119 10.94 4.89 -11.62
N ALA A 120 12.13 4.30 -11.73
CA ALA A 120 12.28 2.90 -12.15
C ALA A 120 11.58 1.93 -11.18
N LEU A 121 11.71 2.15 -9.86
CA LEU A 121 10.99 1.37 -8.85
C LEU A 121 9.47 1.54 -8.96
N LEU A 122 8.98 2.76 -9.18
CA LEU A 122 7.55 3.02 -9.36
C LEU A 122 6.99 2.38 -10.63
N GLU A 123 7.71 2.44 -11.74
CA GLU A 123 7.31 1.80 -13.01
C GLU A 123 7.30 0.27 -12.88
N ARG A 124 8.34 -0.31 -12.26
CA ARG A 124 8.40 -1.75 -12.03
C ARG A 124 7.31 -2.22 -11.07
N ALA A 125 7.02 -1.47 -10.01
CA ALA A 125 5.93 -1.75 -9.09
C ALA A 125 4.56 -1.66 -9.80
N ASN A 126 4.38 -0.68 -10.69
CA ASN A 126 3.18 -0.56 -11.51
C ASN A 126 3.01 -1.75 -12.46
N TYR A 127 4.11 -2.23 -13.06
CA TYR A 127 4.09 -3.44 -13.87
C TYR A 127 3.63 -4.66 -13.06
N PHE A 128 4.21 -4.89 -11.87
CA PHE A 128 3.80 -5.99 -10.99
C PHE A 128 2.33 -5.89 -10.55
N ALA A 129 1.82 -4.68 -10.33
CA ALA A 129 0.43 -4.46 -9.94
C ALA A 129 -0.58 -4.81 -11.05
N ASN A 130 -0.17 -4.75 -12.31
CA ASN A 130 -1.05 -4.96 -13.47
C ASN A 130 -1.02 -6.39 -14.01
N GLN A 131 -0.12 -7.25 -13.54
CA GLN A 131 0.05 -8.60 -14.06
C GLN A 131 -0.58 -9.68 -13.15
N PRO A 132 -0.93 -10.84 -13.67
CA PRO A 132 -1.39 -11.98 -12.88
C PRO A 132 -0.36 -12.41 -11.83
N LYS A 133 -0.84 -12.79 -10.65
CA LYS A 133 0.02 -13.09 -9.47
C LYS A 133 1.03 -14.22 -9.70
N ALA A 134 0.74 -15.17 -10.60
CA ALA A 134 1.56 -16.35 -10.86
C ALA A 134 2.74 -16.09 -11.82
N THR A 135 2.82 -14.93 -12.47
CA THR A 135 3.78 -14.64 -13.55
C THR A 135 5.24 -14.53 -13.08
N PHE A 136 5.48 -14.36 -11.78
CA PHE A 136 6.78 -13.91 -11.26
C PHE A 136 7.50 -14.90 -10.36
N SER A 137 6.98 -16.13 -10.22
CA SER A 137 7.46 -17.13 -9.25
C SER A 137 8.89 -17.64 -9.48
N THR A 138 9.54 -17.23 -10.55
CA THR A 138 10.91 -17.64 -10.87
C THR A 138 11.94 -16.52 -10.69
N ILE A 139 11.51 -15.27 -10.50
CA ILE A 139 12.43 -14.12 -10.47
C ILE A 139 13.45 -14.24 -9.33
N LEU A 140 13.03 -14.67 -8.15
CA LEU A 140 13.86 -14.86 -6.97
C LEU A 140 13.87 -16.33 -6.48
N ALA A 141 13.70 -17.31 -7.38
CA ALA A 141 13.55 -18.73 -7.01
C ALA A 141 14.73 -19.28 -6.18
N ASN A 142 15.94 -18.73 -6.37
CA ASN A 142 17.15 -19.17 -5.67
C ASN A 142 17.60 -18.19 -4.56
N TYR A 143 16.76 -17.23 -4.22
CA TYR A 143 17.08 -16.22 -3.20
C TYR A 143 16.43 -16.54 -1.86
N THR A 144 17.17 -16.27 -0.78
CA THR A 144 16.68 -16.37 0.60
C THR A 144 16.45 -14.98 1.18
N VAL A 145 15.22 -14.70 1.57
CA VAL A 145 14.81 -13.44 2.20
C VAL A 145 14.57 -13.67 3.68
N LEU A 146 15.20 -12.89 4.55
CA LEU A 146 14.93 -12.88 5.99
C LEU A 146 14.15 -11.62 6.38
N ASN A 147 12.96 -11.79 6.94
CA ASN A 147 12.21 -10.73 7.58
C ASN A 147 12.58 -10.64 9.07
N ILE A 148 13.19 -9.55 9.48
CA ILE A 148 13.68 -9.32 10.85
C ILE A 148 12.94 -8.12 11.43
N PHE A 149 11.96 -8.36 12.27
CA PHE A 149 11.09 -7.34 12.83
C PHE A 149 11.28 -7.23 14.34
N PHE A 150 11.95 -6.16 14.78
CA PHE A 150 12.13 -5.79 16.19
C PHE A 150 10.93 -5.01 16.74
N GLU A 151 10.07 -4.51 15.87
CA GLU A 151 8.77 -3.91 16.22
C GLU A 151 7.62 -4.72 15.62
N ASN A 152 6.50 -4.77 16.31
CA ASN A 152 5.29 -5.40 15.79
C ASN A 152 4.76 -4.67 14.56
N SER A 153 4.55 -5.41 13.48
CA SER A 153 3.95 -4.89 12.24
C SER A 153 3.35 -6.00 11.41
N THR A 154 2.05 -6.18 11.52
CA THR A 154 1.33 -7.19 10.74
C THR A 154 1.34 -6.84 9.25
N ARG A 155 0.93 -5.63 8.88
CA ARG A 155 0.83 -5.21 7.46
C ARG A 155 2.17 -5.27 6.73
N THR A 156 3.21 -4.63 7.27
CA THR A 156 4.51 -4.56 6.59
C THR A 156 5.10 -5.95 6.46
N ARG A 157 5.08 -6.76 7.53
CA ARG A 157 5.59 -8.14 7.50
C ARG A 157 4.87 -9.00 6.48
N VAL A 158 3.53 -9.07 6.56
CA VAL A 158 2.73 -9.90 5.64
C VAL A 158 2.89 -9.45 4.19
N SER A 159 3.00 -8.14 3.92
CA SER A 159 3.17 -7.69 2.54
C SER A 159 4.55 -7.98 1.96
N PHE A 160 5.64 -7.96 2.76
CA PHE A 160 6.94 -8.46 2.32
C PHE A 160 6.93 -9.99 2.15
N GLU A 161 6.25 -10.70 3.03
CA GLU A 161 6.06 -12.14 2.91
C GLU A 161 5.36 -12.52 1.61
N LEU A 162 4.25 -11.84 1.30
CA LEU A 162 3.53 -12.05 0.04
C LEU A 162 4.38 -11.66 -1.17
N ALA A 163 5.13 -10.56 -1.10
CA ALA A 163 6.01 -10.12 -2.17
C ALA A 163 7.11 -11.15 -2.47
N ALA A 164 7.83 -11.61 -1.44
CA ALA A 164 8.87 -12.63 -1.58
C ALA A 164 8.31 -13.95 -2.17
N LYS A 165 7.17 -14.43 -1.64
CA LYS A 165 6.50 -15.63 -2.16
C LYS A 165 6.06 -15.50 -3.62
N ARG A 166 5.55 -14.33 -4.03
CA ARG A 166 5.16 -14.10 -5.44
C ARG A 166 6.33 -14.07 -6.39
N LEU A 167 7.51 -13.67 -5.91
CA LEU A 167 8.76 -13.69 -6.68
C LEU A 167 9.45 -15.06 -6.64
N GLY A 168 8.95 -16.03 -5.86
CA GLY A 168 9.49 -17.37 -5.73
C GLY A 168 10.63 -17.52 -4.74
N ALA A 169 10.92 -16.51 -3.91
CA ALA A 169 11.99 -16.56 -2.92
C ALA A 169 11.65 -17.49 -1.74
N SER A 170 12.67 -18.13 -1.18
CA SER A 170 12.60 -18.76 0.14
C SER A 170 12.53 -17.67 1.21
N LEU A 171 11.51 -17.71 2.06
CA LEU A 171 11.29 -16.69 3.07
C LEU A 171 11.32 -17.28 4.47
N LEU A 172 12.08 -16.63 5.35
CA LEU A 172 12.11 -16.90 6.77
C LEU A 172 11.72 -15.64 7.56
N ASN A 173 10.80 -15.79 8.51
CA ASN A 173 10.42 -14.74 9.44
C ASN A 173 11.11 -14.98 10.78
N ILE A 174 11.93 -14.03 11.22
CA ILE A 174 12.60 -14.08 12.51
C ILE A 174 11.80 -13.26 13.52
N SER A 175 11.30 -13.90 14.55
CA SER A 175 10.61 -13.24 15.66
C SER A 175 11.63 -12.93 16.76
N ILE A 176 11.88 -11.66 16.99
CA ILE A 176 12.83 -11.19 18.01
C ILE A 176 12.27 -11.38 19.43
N SER A 177 10.94 -11.44 19.59
CA SER A 177 10.31 -11.62 20.92
C SER A 177 10.68 -12.92 21.65
N GLY A 178 11.14 -13.94 20.91
CA GLY A 178 11.63 -15.22 21.44
C GLY A 178 13.13 -15.48 21.20
N SER A 179 13.89 -14.49 20.69
CA SER A 179 15.28 -14.69 20.25
C SER A 179 16.32 -14.37 21.33
N SER A 180 17.59 -14.70 21.03
CA SER A 180 18.79 -14.41 21.84
C SER A 180 19.00 -12.92 22.14
N VAL A 181 18.42 -12.01 21.35
CA VAL A 181 18.45 -10.54 21.61
C VAL A 181 17.93 -10.21 23.02
N LYS A 182 16.91 -10.93 23.52
CA LYS A 182 16.47 -10.81 24.92
C LYS A 182 17.48 -11.23 25.97
N LYS A 183 18.52 -11.98 25.56
CA LYS A 183 19.61 -12.44 26.44
C LYS A 183 20.79 -11.46 26.47
N GLY A 184 20.65 -10.25 25.88
CA GLY A 184 21.71 -9.24 25.85
C GLY A 184 22.57 -9.24 24.58
N GLU A 185 22.21 -9.99 23.55
CA GLU A 185 22.88 -9.97 22.25
C GLU A 185 22.75 -8.60 21.60
N THR A 186 23.87 -8.02 21.13
CA THR A 186 23.85 -6.73 20.45
C THR A 186 23.30 -6.85 19.02
N LEU A 187 22.93 -5.71 18.43
CA LEU A 187 22.48 -5.69 17.02
C LEU A 187 23.57 -6.16 16.06
N ILE A 188 24.85 -5.89 16.38
CA ILE A 188 25.99 -6.33 15.58
C ILE A 188 26.20 -7.84 15.69
N ASP A 189 26.07 -8.41 16.89
CA ASP A 189 26.17 -9.87 17.09
C ASP A 189 25.05 -10.60 16.32
N THR A 190 23.84 -10.04 16.37
CA THR A 190 22.72 -10.53 15.58
C THR A 190 23.02 -10.46 14.08
N ALA A 191 23.60 -9.34 13.59
CA ALA A 191 24.01 -9.20 12.20
C ALA A 191 25.03 -10.26 11.79
N THR A 192 26.07 -10.46 12.60
CA THR A 192 27.15 -11.43 12.35
C THR A 192 26.60 -12.87 12.29
N THR A 193 25.72 -13.22 13.23
CA THR A 193 25.07 -14.52 13.28
C THR A 193 24.21 -14.76 12.04
N LEU A 194 23.41 -13.79 11.62
CA LEU A 194 22.57 -13.89 10.43
C LEU A 194 23.40 -13.95 9.16
N ASN A 195 24.49 -13.15 9.08
CA ASN A 195 25.37 -13.15 7.92
C ASN A 195 26.05 -14.50 7.70
N ALA A 196 26.42 -15.21 8.79
CA ALA A 196 26.98 -16.54 8.70
C ALA A 196 26.05 -17.58 8.06
N MET A 197 24.72 -17.34 8.09
CA MET A 197 23.71 -18.16 7.43
C MET A 197 23.55 -17.84 5.93
N ARG A 198 24.28 -16.83 5.41
CA ARG A 198 24.33 -16.40 4.00
C ARG A 198 22.96 -16.13 3.37
N PRO A 199 22.09 -15.32 3.97
CA PRO A 199 20.88 -14.86 3.29
C PRO A 199 21.26 -13.90 2.16
N ASP A 200 20.38 -13.78 1.15
CA ASP A 200 20.59 -12.83 0.05
C ASP A 200 20.01 -11.45 0.38
N ILE A 201 18.88 -11.40 1.08
CA ILE A 201 18.17 -10.17 1.40
C ILE A 201 17.70 -10.16 2.86
N LEU A 202 17.98 -9.07 3.57
CA LEU A 202 17.45 -8.78 4.90
C LEU A 202 16.39 -7.65 4.81
N VAL A 203 15.18 -7.92 5.25
CA VAL A 203 14.13 -6.92 5.44
C VAL A 203 14.07 -6.57 6.92
N VAL A 204 14.50 -5.36 7.27
CA VAL A 204 14.73 -4.99 8.67
C VAL A 204 13.75 -3.90 9.11
N ARG A 205 13.04 -4.14 10.22
CA ARG A 205 12.24 -3.14 10.92
C ARG A 205 12.71 -3.01 12.36
N HIS A 206 13.06 -1.79 12.79
CA HIS A 206 13.66 -1.55 14.10
C HIS A 206 13.05 -0.33 14.80
N HIS A 207 13.04 -0.34 16.14
CA HIS A 207 12.58 0.81 16.94
C HIS A 207 13.59 1.96 16.99
N SER A 208 14.88 1.69 16.76
CA SER A 208 15.94 2.69 16.71
C SER A 208 16.20 3.15 15.29
N SER A 209 16.28 4.47 15.10
CA SER A 209 16.70 5.09 13.84
C SER A 209 18.14 4.71 13.49
N GLY A 210 18.40 4.44 12.21
CA GLY A 210 19.74 4.05 11.72
C GLY A 210 20.08 2.57 11.87
N ALA A 211 19.29 1.76 12.55
CA ALA A 211 19.59 0.34 12.74
C ALA A 211 19.75 -0.45 11.42
N PRO A 212 18.91 -0.29 10.38
CA PRO A 212 19.15 -0.93 9.09
C PRO A 212 20.45 -0.48 8.41
N SER A 213 20.83 0.78 8.58
CA SER A 213 22.11 1.30 8.07
C SER A 213 23.30 0.68 8.78
N LEU A 214 23.23 0.54 10.10
CA LEU A 214 24.26 -0.15 10.87
C LEU A 214 24.40 -1.62 10.43
N LEU A 215 23.26 -2.33 10.32
CA LEU A 215 23.26 -3.72 9.85
C LEU A 215 23.88 -3.86 8.46
N SER A 216 23.58 -2.94 7.54
CA SER A 216 24.08 -3.01 6.16
C SER A 216 25.62 -2.94 6.05
N GLN A 217 26.30 -2.43 7.08
CA GLN A 217 27.75 -2.37 7.15
C GLN A 217 28.39 -3.66 7.67
N HIS A 218 27.61 -4.58 8.24
CA HIS A 218 28.08 -5.80 8.89
C HIS A 218 27.55 -7.07 8.24
N VAL A 219 26.86 -6.97 7.09
CA VAL A 219 26.32 -8.12 6.38
C VAL A 219 26.61 -8.08 4.89
N ASP A 220 26.79 -9.25 4.29
CA ASP A 220 26.93 -9.39 2.83
C ASP A 220 25.58 -9.35 2.09
N ALA A 221 24.48 -9.58 2.80
CA ALA A 221 23.13 -9.52 2.26
C ALA A 221 22.73 -8.10 1.86
N ALA A 222 21.84 -7.96 0.86
CA ALA A 222 21.18 -6.69 0.59
C ALA A 222 20.20 -6.36 1.72
N VAL A 223 20.13 -5.09 2.15
CA VAL A 223 19.26 -4.65 3.25
C VAL A 223 18.16 -3.73 2.75
N ILE A 224 16.92 -4.04 3.12
CA ILE A 224 15.75 -3.17 2.90
C ILE A 224 15.24 -2.67 4.25
N ASN A 225 15.18 -1.34 4.42
CA ASN A 225 14.57 -0.71 5.57
C ASN A 225 13.03 -0.81 5.50
N ALA A 226 12.44 -1.62 6.37
CA ALA A 226 11.00 -1.76 6.54
C ALA A 226 10.41 -0.82 7.61
N GLY A 227 11.17 0.20 7.98
CA GLY A 227 10.84 1.25 8.94
C GLY A 227 11.73 1.23 10.17
N ASP A 228 12.47 2.31 10.40
CA ASP A 228 13.38 2.46 11.54
C ASP A 228 13.06 3.70 12.36
N GLY A 229 12.80 3.52 13.63
CA GLY A 229 12.55 4.56 14.61
C GLY A 229 11.58 5.65 14.12
N ARG A 230 12.06 6.89 14.20
CA ARG A 230 11.39 8.09 13.66
C ARG A 230 12.01 8.55 12.33
N HIS A 231 12.93 7.76 11.74
CA HIS A 231 13.79 8.14 10.61
C HIS A 231 13.08 7.95 9.26
N GLU A 232 13.05 6.72 8.71
CA GLU A 232 12.47 6.49 7.39
C GLU A 232 11.69 5.17 7.27
N HIS A 233 10.80 5.14 6.28
CA HIS A 233 10.10 3.95 5.80
C HIS A 233 9.99 3.98 4.26
N PRO A 234 11.09 3.74 3.54
CA PRO A 234 11.19 3.98 2.09
C PRO A 234 10.11 3.27 1.29
N THR A 235 9.83 2.00 1.60
CA THR A 235 8.82 1.23 0.85
C THR A 235 7.38 1.70 1.11
N GLN A 236 7.13 2.46 2.20
CA GLN A 236 5.85 3.09 2.43
C GLN A 236 5.71 4.33 1.54
N ALA A 237 6.72 5.19 1.49
CA ALA A 237 6.66 6.37 0.62
C ALA A 237 6.54 5.99 -0.86
N LEU A 238 7.26 4.94 -1.30
CA LEU A 238 7.15 4.43 -2.68
C LEU A 238 5.74 3.94 -3.00
N LEU A 239 5.09 3.18 -2.10
CA LEU A 239 3.71 2.74 -2.35
C LEU A 239 2.71 3.90 -2.30
N ASP A 240 2.94 4.91 -1.47
CA ASP A 240 2.11 6.10 -1.39
C ASP A 240 2.21 6.90 -2.70
N ALA A 241 3.43 7.13 -3.20
CA ALA A 241 3.67 7.77 -4.49
C ALA A 241 3.07 6.98 -5.67
N LEU A 242 3.21 5.65 -5.66
CA LEU A 242 2.58 4.79 -6.67
C LEU A 242 1.05 4.92 -6.64
N THR A 243 0.46 4.94 -5.45
CA THR A 243 -0.99 5.11 -5.27
C THR A 243 -1.46 6.42 -5.87
N ILE A 244 -0.78 7.53 -5.56
CA ILE A 244 -1.07 8.87 -6.11
C ILE A 244 -0.92 8.86 -7.65
N LYS A 245 0.23 8.39 -8.16
CA LYS A 245 0.52 8.36 -9.59
C LYS A 245 -0.51 7.55 -10.39
N ARG A 246 -0.97 6.41 -9.86
CA ARG A 246 -2.00 5.58 -10.50
C ARG A 246 -3.38 6.23 -10.49
N THR A 247 -3.73 6.92 -9.41
CA THR A 247 -5.07 7.51 -9.27
C THR A 247 -5.19 8.84 -10.02
N LEU A 248 -4.19 9.71 -9.92
CA LEU A 248 -4.22 11.07 -10.49
C LEU A 248 -3.39 11.23 -11.77
N GLY A 249 -2.62 10.22 -12.18
CA GLY A 249 -1.76 10.26 -13.37
C GLY A 249 -0.50 11.11 -13.22
N ARG A 250 -0.37 11.90 -12.14
CA ARG A 250 0.74 12.83 -11.87
C ARG A 250 1.09 12.89 -10.39
N ILE A 251 2.27 13.41 -10.06
CA ILE A 251 2.67 13.80 -8.72
C ILE A 251 3.13 15.27 -8.74
N ALA A 252 3.90 15.64 -9.75
CA ALA A 252 4.38 17.02 -9.89
C ALA A 252 3.23 18.04 -9.86
N GLY A 253 3.43 19.11 -9.09
CA GLY A 253 2.47 20.21 -8.92
C GLY A 253 1.23 19.85 -8.09
N LEU A 254 1.12 18.66 -7.49
CA LEU A 254 0.05 18.36 -6.53
C LEU A 254 0.31 19.06 -5.21
N LYS A 255 -0.73 19.64 -4.63
CA LYS A 255 -0.72 20.16 -3.26
C LYS A 255 -1.08 19.02 -2.29
N ILE A 256 -0.15 18.65 -1.43
CA ILE A 256 -0.26 17.50 -0.54
C ILE A 256 -0.09 17.95 0.90
N ALA A 257 -1.12 17.78 1.73
CA ALA A 257 -1.04 17.98 3.17
C ALA A 257 -0.73 16.65 3.86
N ILE A 258 0.33 16.60 4.66
CA ILE A 258 0.65 15.49 5.58
C ILE A 258 0.30 15.96 6.98
N CYS A 259 -0.73 15.35 7.58
CA CYS A 259 -1.40 15.83 8.76
C CYS A 259 -1.21 14.89 9.96
N GLY A 260 -0.80 15.41 11.11
CA GLY A 260 -0.78 14.66 12.36
C GLY A 260 0.55 14.71 13.10
N ASP A 261 0.98 13.60 13.68
CA ASP A 261 2.22 13.49 14.45
C ASP A 261 3.45 13.42 13.51
N ILE A 262 3.98 14.58 13.15
CA ILE A 262 5.09 14.71 12.21
C ILE A 262 6.42 14.29 12.84
N ASN A 263 6.68 14.72 14.08
CA ASN A 263 7.96 14.46 14.76
C ASN A 263 8.26 12.98 14.95
N ASN A 264 7.23 12.19 15.26
CA ASN A 264 7.37 10.78 15.54
C ASN A 264 7.13 9.89 14.31
N SER A 265 6.77 10.49 13.16
CA SER A 265 6.39 9.74 11.96
C SER A 265 7.53 9.60 10.96
N ARG A 266 8.11 8.41 10.89
CA ARG A 266 9.01 8.02 9.79
C ARG A 266 8.33 8.07 8.41
N VAL A 267 7.01 7.93 8.35
CA VAL A 267 6.24 8.02 7.11
C VAL A 267 6.14 9.46 6.63
N ALA A 268 5.97 10.43 7.55
CA ALA A 268 6.01 11.84 7.19
C ALA A 268 7.32 12.21 6.52
N ARG A 269 8.47 11.80 7.11
CA ARG A 269 9.81 12.11 6.56
C ARG A 269 10.02 11.50 5.19
N SER A 270 9.79 10.19 5.04
CA SER A 270 9.99 9.52 3.75
C SER A 270 9.08 10.07 2.66
N ASN A 271 7.81 10.39 2.97
CA ASN A 271 6.91 11.02 2.00
C ASN A 271 7.33 12.46 1.68
N MET A 272 7.79 13.23 2.66
CA MET A 272 8.34 14.57 2.43
C MET A 272 9.47 14.51 1.41
N TYR A 273 10.49 13.68 1.62
CA TYR A 273 11.61 13.53 0.68
C TYR A 273 11.14 13.06 -0.70
N LEU A 274 10.32 12.01 -0.76
CA LEU A 274 9.91 11.42 -2.03
C LEU A 274 9.01 12.34 -2.85
N LEU A 275 7.95 12.87 -2.24
CA LEU A 275 6.95 13.66 -2.95
C LEU A 275 7.52 15.01 -3.38
N SER A 276 8.36 15.65 -2.53
CA SER A 276 9.08 16.87 -2.92
C SER A 276 10.06 16.61 -4.05
N ALA A 277 10.83 15.50 -4.02
CA ALA A 277 11.72 15.13 -5.12
C ALA A 277 10.97 14.88 -6.44
N LEU A 278 9.73 14.40 -6.37
CA LEU A 278 8.85 14.21 -7.53
C LEU A 278 8.06 15.49 -7.93
N GLY A 279 8.36 16.62 -7.30
CA GLY A 279 7.83 17.95 -7.65
C GLY A 279 6.44 18.26 -7.09
N ALA A 280 5.99 17.59 -6.03
CA ALA A 280 4.77 17.97 -5.32
C ALA A 280 5.02 19.15 -4.37
N ASP A 281 3.98 19.98 -4.15
CA ASP A 281 3.92 21.01 -3.11
C ASP A 281 3.46 20.36 -1.79
N VAL A 282 4.44 19.93 -0.99
CA VAL A 282 4.22 19.24 0.29
C VAL A 282 4.19 20.23 1.43
N ARG A 283 3.21 20.09 2.34
CA ARG A 283 3.12 20.85 3.58
C ARG A 283 2.78 19.97 4.76
N PHE A 284 3.19 20.38 5.96
CA PHE A 284 2.83 19.73 7.21
C PHE A 284 1.71 20.46 7.93
N VAL A 285 0.80 19.68 8.51
CA VAL A 285 -0.31 20.19 9.34
C VAL A 285 -0.30 19.44 10.67
N SER A 286 -0.02 20.15 11.76
CA SER A 286 0.25 19.49 13.03
C SER A 286 0.12 20.47 14.21
N PRO A 287 -0.26 20.00 15.40
CA PRO A 287 -0.03 20.77 16.61
C PRO A 287 1.44 21.20 16.72
N SER A 288 1.72 22.40 17.21
CA SER A 288 3.09 22.92 17.34
C SER A 288 4.01 22.04 18.19
N THR A 289 3.43 21.26 19.13
CA THR A 289 4.18 20.29 19.96
C THR A 289 4.59 19.03 19.21
N LEU A 290 3.96 18.73 18.07
CA LEU A 290 4.15 17.51 17.29
C LEU A 290 4.88 17.76 15.94
N VAL A 291 5.40 18.95 15.73
CA VAL A 291 6.20 19.30 14.54
C VAL A 291 7.40 20.17 14.93
N SER A 292 8.58 19.81 14.42
CA SER A 292 9.79 20.60 14.66
C SER A 292 9.85 21.80 13.71
N PRO A 293 10.28 22.98 14.18
CA PRO A 293 10.58 24.13 13.32
C PRO A 293 11.61 23.82 12.24
N PHE A 294 12.50 22.87 12.46
CA PHE A 294 13.49 22.39 11.49
C PHE A 294 12.92 22.13 10.09
N PHE A 295 11.66 21.66 10.00
CA PHE A 295 11.04 21.40 8.70
C PHE A 295 10.76 22.70 7.90
N SER A 296 10.49 23.82 8.59
CA SER A 296 10.40 25.14 7.95
C SER A 296 11.78 25.60 7.44
N ASP A 297 12.84 25.32 8.19
CA ASP A 297 14.22 25.72 7.82
C ASP A 297 14.67 25.01 6.53
N ILE A 298 14.15 23.80 6.26
CA ILE A 298 14.41 23.07 5.01
C ILE A 298 13.34 23.33 3.92
N GLY A 299 12.49 24.35 4.11
CA GLY A 299 11.56 24.83 3.10
C GLY A 299 10.19 24.14 3.05
N ILE A 300 9.83 23.34 4.06
CA ILE A 300 8.52 22.72 4.16
C ILE A 300 7.55 23.62 4.95
N PRO A 301 6.47 24.14 4.34
CA PRO A 301 5.47 24.94 5.06
C PRO A 301 4.80 24.14 6.18
N ILE A 302 4.69 24.75 7.36
CA ILE A 302 4.03 24.18 8.54
C ILE A 302 2.78 24.99 8.87
N PHE A 303 1.66 24.28 9.05
CA PHE A 303 0.38 24.84 9.49
C PHE A 303 0.00 24.24 10.83
N THR A 304 -0.38 25.09 11.77
CA THR A 304 -0.88 24.71 13.10
C THR A 304 -2.41 24.80 13.20
N ASP A 305 -3.07 25.06 12.10
CA ASP A 305 -4.51 25.02 11.92
C ASP A 305 -4.86 24.04 10.80
N MET A 306 -5.80 23.13 11.08
CA MET A 306 -6.14 22.06 10.15
C MET A 306 -6.83 22.57 8.89
N GLU A 307 -7.78 23.50 9.03
CA GLU A 307 -8.55 24.01 7.89
C GLU A 307 -7.68 24.83 6.94
N GLN A 308 -6.81 25.68 7.47
CA GLN A 308 -5.86 26.44 6.67
C GLN A 308 -4.81 25.52 6.02
N GLY A 309 -4.34 24.52 6.76
CA GLY A 309 -3.30 23.61 6.29
C GLY A 309 -3.74 22.72 5.13
N ILE A 310 -4.99 22.25 5.13
CA ILE A 310 -5.51 21.42 4.04
C ILE A 310 -6.15 22.23 2.91
N ALA A 311 -6.27 23.56 3.08
CA ALA A 311 -6.96 24.41 2.10
C ALA A 311 -6.39 24.22 0.68
N GLY A 312 -7.27 23.82 -0.24
CA GLY A 312 -6.96 23.58 -1.65
C GLY A 312 -5.99 22.42 -1.92
N CYS A 313 -5.71 21.55 -0.94
CA CYS A 313 -4.91 20.35 -1.15
C CYS A 313 -5.70 19.28 -1.92
N GLU A 314 -5.04 18.66 -2.88
CA GLU A 314 -5.61 17.57 -3.69
C GLU A 314 -5.44 16.20 -3.00
N ILE A 315 -4.45 16.11 -2.08
CA ILE A 315 -4.22 14.93 -1.22
C ILE A 315 -4.15 15.40 0.23
N VAL A 316 -4.90 14.71 1.09
CA VAL A 316 -4.80 14.84 2.56
C VAL A 316 -4.34 13.50 3.11
N MET A 317 -3.08 13.43 3.54
CA MET A 317 -2.49 12.24 4.14
C MET A 317 -2.53 12.35 5.65
N MET A 318 -3.40 11.57 6.28
CA MET A 318 -3.51 11.52 7.74
C MET A 318 -2.49 10.57 8.33
N LEU A 319 -1.91 10.94 9.45
CA LEU A 319 -0.95 10.12 10.20
C LEU A 319 -1.55 9.73 11.55
N ARG A 320 -1.22 8.52 11.98
CA ARG A 320 -1.59 8.03 13.30
C ARG A 320 -0.88 8.82 14.39
N LEU A 321 -1.62 9.20 15.44
CA LEU A 321 -1.05 9.72 16.67
C LEU A 321 -0.27 8.59 17.38
N GLN A 322 1.05 8.74 17.53
CA GLN A 322 1.94 7.68 18.02
C GLN A 322 2.19 7.83 19.53
N THR A 323 1.13 7.66 20.32
CA THR A 323 1.18 7.83 21.79
C THR A 323 2.23 6.96 22.49
N GLU A 324 2.56 5.81 21.89
CA GLU A 324 3.62 4.91 22.38
C GLU A 324 5.05 5.46 22.22
N ARG A 325 5.21 6.56 21.48
CA ARG A 325 6.49 7.26 21.29
C ARG A 325 6.57 8.62 21.96
N MET A 326 5.49 9.02 22.61
CA MET A 326 5.39 10.29 23.33
C MET A 326 5.70 10.09 24.79
N GLU A 327 6.45 11.00 25.39
CA GLU A 327 6.82 10.97 26.82
C GLU A 327 5.77 11.62 27.72
N GLY A 328 4.50 11.50 27.35
CA GLY A 328 3.36 11.75 28.26
C GLY A 328 2.79 13.18 28.28
N ARG A 329 3.42 14.20 27.64
CA ARG A 329 2.95 15.60 27.66
C ARG A 329 2.81 16.28 26.29
N GLU A 330 3.09 15.57 25.23
CA GLU A 330 3.22 16.16 23.88
C GLU A 330 1.90 16.20 23.12
N ALA A 331 0.94 15.36 23.48
CA ALA A 331 -0.35 15.28 22.80
C ALA A 331 -1.49 15.84 23.63
N PRO A 332 -2.41 16.59 23.00
CA PRO A 332 -3.70 16.90 23.60
C PRO A 332 -4.50 15.61 23.87
N SER A 333 -5.58 15.71 24.64
CA SER A 333 -6.49 14.58 24.80
C SER A 333 -7.00 14.10 23.42
N GLN A 334 -7.32 12.82 23.27
CA GLN A 334 -7.80 12.28 21.98
C GLN A 334 -9.01 13.05 21.44
N ARG A 335 -9.91 13.49 22.32
CA ARG A 335 -11.09 14.28 21.96
C ARG A 335 -10.72 15.66 21.44
N GLU A 336 -9.83 16.35 22.13
CA GLU A 336 -9.33 17.68 21.75
C GLU A 336 -8.52 17.57 20.44
N TYR A 337 -7.67 16.55 20.30
CA TYR A 337 -6.94 16.29 19.06
C TYR A 337 -7.89 16.09 17.88
N PHE A 338 -8.96 15.30 18.04
CA PHE A 338 -9.96 15.11 16.97
C PHE A 338 -10.66 16.41 16.61
N GLN A 339 -11.04 17.21 17.61
CA GLN A 339 -11.70 18.49 17.35
C GLN A 339 -10.81 19.45 16.55
N LEU A 340 -9.51 19.52 16.86
CA LEU A 340 -8.59 20.47 16.24
C LEU A 340 -7.97 19.92 14.94
N PHE A 341 -7.49 18.68 14.95
CA PHE A 341 -6.68 18.08 13.88
C PHE A 341 -7.25 16.81 13.26
N GLY A 342 -8.28 16.20 13.85
CA GLY A 342 -8.95 15.03 13.25
C GLY A 342 -9.67 15.42 11.97
N LEU A 343 -9.54 14.61 10.91
CA LEU A 343 -10.20 14.83 9.64
C LEU A 343 -11.64 14.31 9.69
N ASP A 344 -12.60 15.22 9.59
CA ASP A 344 -14.03 14.96 9.46
C ASP A 344 -14.58 15.53 8.14
N SER A 345 -15.86 15.30 7.86
CA SER A 345 -16.49 15.75 6.63
C SER A 345 -16.54 17.28 6.48
N TYR A 346 -16.58 18.01 7.60
CA TYR A 346 -16.59 19.48 7.59
C TYR A 346 -15.22 20.02 7.19
N LYS A 347 -14.15 19.57 7.85
CA LYS A 347 -12.78 20.02 7.52
C LYS A 347 -12.39 19.61 6.10
N LEU A 348 -12.77 18.39 5.66
CA LEU A 348 -12.46 17.94 4.30
C LEU A 348 -13.01 18.85 3.20
N GLN A 349 -14.11 19.58 3.45
CA GLN A 349 -14.66 20.56 2.48
C GLN A 349 -13.73 21.76 2.24
N LYS A 350 -12.72 21.99 3.09
CA LYS A 350 -11.71 23.04 2.89
C LYS A 350 -10.62 22.63 1.91
N ALA A 351 -10.39 21.34 1.74
CA ALA A 351 -9.49 20.82 0.72
C ALA A 351 -10.06 21.04 -0.69
N ALA A 352 -9.34 20.64 -1.73
CA ALA A 352 -9.87 20.66 -3.09
C ALA A 352 -11.17 19.83 -3.20
N PRO A 353 -12.11 20.17 -4.07
CA PRO A 353 -13.40 19.47 -4.20
C PRO A 353 -13.26 17.95 -4.40
N ASP A 354 -12.27 17.54 -5.18
CA ASP A 354 -11.96 16.13 -5.49
C ASP A 354 -10.79 15.59 -4.65
N ALA A 355 -10.52 16.20 -3.49
CA ALA A 355 -9.42 15.80 -2.63
C ALA A 355 -9.54 14.33 -2.22
N LEU A 356 -8.42 13.62 -2.31
CA LEU A 356 -8.29 12.21 -1.93
C LEU A 356 -7.60 12.07 -0.58
N ILE A 357 -7.97 11.02 0.13
CA ILE A 357 -7.53 10.78 1.50
C ILE A 357 -6.62 9.56 1.54
N MET A 358 -5.49 9.70 2.23
CA MET A 358 -4.51 8.64 2.44
C MET A 358 -4.25 8.44 3.92
N HIS A 359 -3.86 7.22 4.28
CA HIS A 359 -3.41 6.89 5.63
C HIS A 359 -2.53 5.63 5.60
N PRO A 360 -1.30 5.66 6.13
CA PRO A 360 -0.39 4.50 6.09
C PRO A 360 -0.84 3.35 7.00
N GLY A 361 -1.80 3.64 7.89
CA GLY A 361 -2.35 2.71 8.90
C GLY A 361 -1.32 2.23 9.96
N PRO A 362 -1.81 1.63 11.07
CA PRO A 362 -3.20 1.49 11.48
C PRO A 362 -3.86 2.83 11.76
N MET A 363 -5.17 2.92 11.60
CA MET A 363 -5.94 4.12 11.94
C MET A 363 -6.51 4.01 13.34
N ASN A 364 -6.48 5.13 14.08
CA ASN A 364 -7.27 5.32 15.32
C ASN A 364 -8.53 6.11 14.93
N ARG A 365 -9.59 5.38 14.62
CA ARG A 365 -10.88 5.96 14.21
C ARG A 365 -11.44 6.84 15.32
N GLY A 366 -11.87 8.06 14.98
CA GLY A 366 -12.34 9.05 15.94
C GLY A 366 -11.21 9.78 16.70
N VAL A 367 -9.94 9.59 16.30
CA VAL A 367 -8.78 10.33 16.81
C VAL A 367 -8.15 11.18 15.72
N GLU A 368 -7.58 10.57 14.67
CA GLU A 368 -7.02 11.33 13.56
C GLU A 368 -7.94 11.39 12.33
N ILE A 369 -8.91 10.46 12.22
CA ILE A 369 -9.82 10.41 11.07
C ILE A 369 -11.20 9.85 11.47
N ASP A 370 -12.26 10.45 10.94
CA ASP A 370 -13.63 9.93 11.07
C ASP A 370 -13.81 8.64 10.24
N SER A 371 -14.57 7.68 10.79
CA SER A 371 -14.83 6.40 10.14
C SER A 371 -15.52 6.54 8.78
N LYS A 372 -16.45 7.49 8.64
CA LYS A 372 -17.18 7.70 7.37
C LYS A 372 -16.25 8.12 6.25
N ILE A 373 -15.25 8.97 6.58
CA ILE A 373 -14.25 9.43 5.62
C ILE A 373 -13.27 8.32 5.28
N ALA A 374 -12.79 7.59 6.29
CA ALA A 374 -11.85 6.50 6.10
C ALA A 374 -12.43 5.39 5.20
N ASP A 375 -13.74 5.17 5.26
CA ASP A 375 -14.44 4.12 4.52
C ASP A 375 -15.13 4.63 3.22
N ASP A 376 -14.99 5.91 2.87
CA ASP A 376 -15.53 6.47 1.63
C ASP A 376 -14.76 5.93 0.42
N ASN A 377 -15.39 5.03 -0.33
CA ASN A 377 -14.77 4.39 -1.48
C ASN A 377 -14.44 5.36 -2.64
N ASN A 378 -15.03 6.55 -2.68
CA ASN A 378 -14.79 7.54 -3.74
C ASN A 378 -13.59 8.43 -3.44
N LYS A 379 -13.30 8.67 -2.16
CA LYS A 379 -12.25 9.60 -1.72
C LYS A 379 -11.08 8.93 -1.00
N SER A 380 -11.30 7.78 -0.35
CA SER A 380 -10.28 7.10 0.43
C SER A 380 -9.44 6.14 -0.40
N LEU A 381 -8.14 6.39 -0.45
CA LEU A 381 -7.14 5.53 -1.11
C LEU A 381 -6.52 4.49 -0.16
N ILE A 382 -6.98 4.39 1.08
CA ILE A 382 -6.37 3.56 2.13
C ILE A 382 -6.28 2.09 1.74
N ARG A 383 -7.33 1.55 1.10
CA ARG A 383 -7.34 0.16 0.62
C ARG A 383 -6.38 -0.04 -0.55
N THR A 384 -6.35 0.91 -1.48
CA THR A 384 -5.45 0.92 -2.63
C THR A 384 -3.98 0.97 -2.20
N GLN A 385 -3.65 1.77 -1.16
CA GLN A 385 -2.30 1.77 -0.57
C GLN A 385 -1.89 0.37 -0.08
N VAL A 386 -2.77 -0.34 0.62
CA VAL A 386 -2.49 -1.71 1.11
C VAL A 386 -2.27 -2.68 -0.05
N GLU A 387 -3.10 -2.61 -1.07
CA GLU A 387 -3.02 -3.47 -2.27
C GLU A 387 -1.70 -3.24 -3.03
N LEU A 388 -1.38 -1.99 -3.34
CA LEU A 388 -0.16 -1.62 -4.08
C LEU A 388 1.11 -1.85 -3.26
N GLY A 389 0.99 -1.95 -1.93
CA GLY A 389 2.11 -2.24 -1.06
C GLY A 389 2.83 -3.55 -1.36
N VAL A 390 2.14 -4.58 -1.85
CA VAL A 390 2.77 -5.85 -2.22
C VAL A 390 3.58 -5.69 -3.50
N ALA A 391 3.02 -5.06 -4.54
CA ALA A 391 3.69 -4.83 -5.82
C ALA A 391 4.94 -3.93 -5.65
N THR A 392 4.84 -2.88 -4.82
CA THR A 392 5.99 -2.02 -4.50
C THR A 392 7.11 -2.79 -3.83
N ARG A 393 6.79 -3.68 -2.88
CA ARG A 393 7.80 -4.51 -2.20
C ARG A 393 8.38 -5.58 -3.11
N MET A 394 7.63 -6.09 -4.09
CA MET A 394 8.17 -6.94 -5.14
C MET A 394 9.25 -6.18 -5.94
N ALA A 395 8.98 -4.97 -6.38
CA ALA A 395 9.96 -4.15 -7.10
C ALA A 395 11.21 -3.85 -6.25
N CYS A 396 11.04 -3.57 -4.96
CA CYS A 396 12.18 -3.34 -4.06
C CYS A 396 13.03 -4.61 -3.86
N LEU A 397 12.41 -5.77 -3.67
CA LEU A 397 13.11 -7.05 -3.49
C LEU A 397 13.89 -7.44 -4.75
N GLU A 398 13.27 -7.31 -5.93
CA GLU A 398 13.93 -7.59 -7.21
C GLU A 398 15.10 -6.63 -7.46
N ALA A 399 14.92 -5.33 -7.18
CA ALA A 399 15.95 -4.33 -7.40
C ALA A 399 17.20 -4.56 -6.55
N VAL A 400 17.06 -4.89 -5.26
CA VAL A 400 18.20 -5.17 -4.38
C VAL A 400 18.85 -6.53 -4.65
N ALA A 401 18.13 -7.47 -5.24
CA ALA A 401 18.69 -8.73 -5.69
C ALA A 401 19.64 -8.57 -6.89
N GLY A 402 19.59 -7.44 -7.59
CA GLY A 402 20.41 -7.17 -8.76
C GLY A 402 20.13 -8.10 -9.94
N VAL A 403 18.93 -8.68 -10.00
CA VAL A 403 18.52 -9.57 -11.10
C VAL A 403 18.48 -8.77 -12.39
N LYS A 404 19.36 -9.09 -13.31
CA LYS A 404 19.30 -8.61 -14.70
C LYS A 404 18.37 -9.55 -15.45
N LEU A 405 17.25 -9.04 -15.92
CA LEU A 405 16.36 -9.74 -16.85
C LEU A 405 16.89 -9.71 -18.26
#